data_25d86b3761e868cf0322af35011908d3
#
_entry.id   25d86b3761e868cf0322af35011908d3
#
_cell.length_a   1.000
_cell.length_b   1.000
_cell.length_c   1.000
_cell.angle_alpha   90.00
_cell.angle_beta   90.00
_cell.angle_gamma   90.00
#
_symmetry.space_group_name_H-M   'P 1'
#
loop_
_entity.id
_entity.type
_entity.pdbx_description
1 polymer ?
#
loop_
_entity_poly.entity_id
_entity_poly.type
_entity_poly.pdbx_seq_one_letter_code
_entity_poly.pdbx_strand_id
1 'polypeptide(L)'
;DTALLRKVEFPSDIFDIMALEMHWPDFTSARKRAEDYARVQKEKAEGHREVTIDEIYSVLRERYNIEMIWMQREIELEKQSSIQNSYIFALYERLIHVGKTVVFTTDMYLPKDTLKEMLEASGYHDFCDIYVSNVYQLRKGDGSLQKKLIEKYPLKKIIHIGDNKAADVDKSEKSGMAALWYPDCRLQKREVFLNNLSGSIYRAIVNNTLNTGLWEHGLHYTHGFRVGGILTAGYCEHINEVAQQKRAEKILFCARDCYIIQKVYNAFYRKVDNSYIEISRYAVMNLSPERYANDILDRFIFRYWDENKNAKTLEQLLHDTGYNFLVPYLEDNDLDRFIYCSSASKELFEEFFLSHIDVLKEHSKASREAATAYFGGLIGTSKSILIVDVGWSGTCISALEYFIHDAISPDIHVSGTLICSSNTKNMCNQILGKYIVPYVCGPCRNNDFNNFMMPSGKKSVREIDMLHMPLEYMFTSETASLVDYFKDNDATVDFVRDVNTPKNINEIRE
;
A
#
# COMPACT_ATOMS: atom_id res chain seq x y z
N ASP A 1 13.13 -7.21 22.39
CA ASP A 1 12.00 -7.21 21.46
C ASP A 1 10.64 -7.56 22.12
N THR A 2 10.58 -7.54 23.46
CA THR A 2 9.32 -7.72 24.20
C THR A 2 8.58 -6.39 24.42
N ALA A 3 9.15 -5.46 25.17
CA ALA A 3 8.53 -4.16 25.45
C ALA A 3 8.66 -3.16 24.31
N LEU A 4 9.82 -3.16 23.66
CA LEU A 4 10.12 -2.33 22.48
C LEU A 4 10.29 -3.22 21.25
N LEU A 5 9.71 -2.79 20.15
CA LEU A 5 9.89 -3.35 18.81
C LEU A 5 10.79 -2.42 17.99
N ARG A 6 11.25 -2.88 16.83
CA ARG A 6 12.07 -2.08 15.92
C ARG A 6 11.39 -1.84 14.58
N LYS A 7 11.68 -0.71 13.95
CA LYS A 7 11.28 -0.38 12.57
C LYS A 7 12.09 -1.14 11.51
N VAL A 8 13.03 -1.97 11.93
CA VAL A 8 13.82 -2.91 11.12
C VAL A 8 13.65 -4.33 11.64
N GLU A 9 13.83 -5.35 10.79
CA GLU A 9 13.59 -6.75 11.17
C GLU A 9 14.56 -7.25 12.24
N PHE A 10 15.86 -6.98 12.06
CA PHE A 10 16.89 -7.40 13.00
C PHE A 10 17.59 -6.21 13.63
N PRO A 11 18.04 -6.31 14.89
CA PRO A 11 18.83 -5.25 15.53
C PRO A 11 20.05 -4.84 14.73
N SER A 12 20.70 -5.79 14.05
CA SER A 12 21.89 -5.54 13.22
C SER A 12 21.62 -4.74 11.94
N ASP A 13 20.36 -4.56 11.53
CA ASP A 13 20.02 -3.80 10.34
C ASP A 13 20.19 -2.28 10.56
N ILE A 14 20.31 -1.86 11.83
CA ILE A 14 20.78 -0.51 12.20
C ILE A 14 22.19 -0.26 11.64
N PHE A 15 23.05 -1.29 11.66
CA PHE A 15 24.42 -1.18 11.11
C PHE A 15 24.39 -1.05 9.59
N ASP A 16 23.37 -1.59 8.90
CA ASP A 16 23.21 -1.42 7.45
C ASP A 16 22.80 0.01 7.11
N ILE A 17 21.97 0.66 7.96
CA ILE A 17 21.69 2.10 7.83
C ILE A 17 22.97 2.91 7.97
N MET A 18 23.78 2.61 8.99
CA MET A 18 25.06 3.29 9.21
C MET A 18 26.04 3.05 8.05
N ALA A 19 26.09 1.84 7.52
CA ALA A 19 26.91 1.50 6.36
C ALA A 19 26.59 2.38 5.14
N LEU A 20 25.30 2.67 4.91
CA LEU A 20 24.86 3.60 3.87
C LEU A 20 25.26 5.06 4.17
N GLU A 21 25.04 5.53 5.41
CA GLU A 21 25.39 6.90 5.81
C GLU A 21 26.91 7.16 5.77
N MET A 22 27.70 6.15 6.14
CA MET A 22 29.17 6.19 6.11
C MET A 22 29.77 5.98 4.72
N HIS A 23 28.97 5.61 3.72
CA HIS A 23 29.44 5.12 2.43
C HIS A 23 30.47 3.98 2.56
N TRP A 24 30.30 3.13 3.55
CA TRP A 24 31.18 2.01 3.83
C TRP A 24 30.41 0.69 3.90
N PRO A 25 30.30 -0.08 2.79
CA PRO A 25 29.50 -1.30 2.70
C PRO A 25 29.86 -2.39 3.72
N ASP A 26 31.12 -2.45 4.15
CA ASP A 26 31.61 -3.47 5.09
C ASP A 26 31.41 -3.11 6.56
N PHE A 27 30.83 -1.95 6.87
CA PHE A 27 30.67 -1.47 8.25
C PHE A 27 29.89 -2.46 9.13
N THR A 28 28.78 -3.03 8.65
CA THR A 28 27.98 -4.01 9.38
C THR A 28 28.83 -5.19 9.87
N SER A 29 29.70 -5.71 8.99
CA SER A 29 30.60 -6.80 9.32
C SER A 29 31.70 -6.37 10.28
N ALA A 30 32.24 -5.16 10.12
CA ALA A 30 33.26 -4.60 11.01
C ALA A 30 32.69 -4.37 12.41
N ARG A 31 31.48 -3.81 12.51
CA ARG A 31 30.79 -3.56 13.79
C ARG A 31 30.52 -4.86 14.57
N LYS A 32 30.01 -5.89 13.90
CA LYS A 32 29.80 -7.22 14.52
C LYS A 32 31.12 -7.83 14.99
N ARG A 33 32.18 -7.80 14.20
CA ARG A 33 33.51 -8.31 14.60
C ARG A 33 34.10 -7.51 15.76
N ALA A 34 33.88 -6.20 15.83
CA ALA A 34 34.37 -5.38 16.93
C ALA A 34 33.68 -5.76 18.26
N GLU A 35 32.37 -5.98 18.21
CA GLU A 35 31.61 -6.44 19.38
C GLU A 35 32.09 -7.82 19.86
N ASP A 36 32.18 -8.79 18.94
CA ASP A 36 32.65 -10.13 19.28
C ASP A 36 34.07 -10.10 19.89
N TYR A 37 34.96 -9.28 19.33
CA TYR A 37 36.29 -9.11 19.85
C TYR A 37 36.28 -8.49 21.25
N ALA A 38 35.51 -7.41 21.47
CA ALA A 38 35.37 -6.78 22.77
C ALA A 38 34.87 -7.79 23.83
N ARG A 39 33.86 -8.59 23.51
CA ARG A 39 33.31 -9.64 24.36
C ARG A 39 34.36 -10.73 24.73
N VAL A 40 35.17 -11.15 23.75
CA VAL A 40 36.24 -12.13 23.99
C VAL A 40 37.35 -11.54 24.88
N GLN A 41 37.75 -10.29 24.66
CA GLN A 41 38.75 -9.63 25.51
C GLN A 41 38.24 -9.46 26.94
N LYS A 42 36.98 -9.07 27.11
CA LYS A 42 36.33 -8.91 28.40
C LYS A 42 36.26 -10.23 29.19
N GLU A 43 35.93 -11.33 28.50
CA GLU A 43 35.89 -12.66 29.09
C GLU A 43 37.28 -13.10 29.60
N LYS A 44 38.34 -12.81 28.84
CA LYS A 44 39.71 -13.12 29.23
C LYS A 44 40.21 -12.27 30.41
N ALA A 45 39.82 -11.01 30.46
CA ALA A 45 40.28 -10.07 31.48
C ALA A 45 39.46 -10.12 32.75
N GLU A 46 38.14 -10.30 32.66
CA GLU A 46 37.21 -10.10 33.80
C GLU A 46 36.29 -11.31 34.05
N GLY A 47 36.35 -12.34 33.23
CA GLY A 47 35.56 -13.57 33.40
C GLY A 47 34.09 -13.47 32.97
N HIS A 48 33.68 -12.38 32.30
CA HIS A 48 32.34 -12.20 31.75
C HIS A 48 32.38 -11.57 30.34
N ARG A 49 31.27 -11.67 29.58
CA ARG A 49 31.18 -11.21 28.19
C ARG A 49 30.36 -9.93 28.03
N GLU A 50 30.01 -9.27 29.11
CA GLU A 50 29.17 -8.07 29.05
C GLU A 50 30.02 -6.84 28.70
N VAL A 51 29.70 -6.19 27.62
CA VAL A 51 30.41 -5.03 27.07
C VAL A 51 29.50 -3.81 26.98
N THR A 52 30.10 -2.65 27.01
CA THR A 52 29.46 -1.37 26.77
C THR A 52 29.65 -0.94 25.30
N ILE A 53 28.83 -0.01 24.83
CA ILE A 53 29.01 0.56 23.49
C ILE A 53 30.36 1.27 23.36
N ASP A 54 30.85 1.90 24.40
CA ASP A 54 32.17 2.56 24.45
C ASP A 54 33.31 1.57 24.21
N GLU A 55 33.26 0.39 24.82
CA GLU A 55 34.26 -0.66 24.62
C GLU A 55 34.24 -1.19 23.17
N ILE A 56 33.05 -1.34 22.59
CA ILE A 56 32.91 -1.76 21.19
C ILE A 56 33.49 -0.70 20.24
N TYR A 57 33.19 0.59 20.47
CA TYR A 57 33.69 1.68 19.66
C TYR A 57 35.18 1.96 19.88
N SER A 58 35.72 1.61 21.05
CA SER A 58 37.17 1.63 21.26
C SER A 58 37.87 0.64 20.33
N VAL A 59 37.33 -0.56 20.11
CA VAL A 59 37.84 -1.53 19.15
C VAL A 59 37.68 -1.03 17.70
N LEU A 60 36.55 -0.41 17.37
CA LEU A 60 36.31 0.16 16.04
C LEU A 60 37.29 1.28 15.74
N ARG A 61 37.56 2.13 16.71
CA ARG A 61 38.54 3.23 16.58
C ARG A 61 39.95 2.68 16.39
N GLU A 62 40.35 1.73 17.21
CA GLU A 62 41.68 1.12 17.14
C GLU A 62 41.93 0.41 15.82
N ARG A 63 40.98 -0.38 15.32
CA ARG A 63 41.18 -1.24 14.16
C ARG A 63 40.81 -0.61 12.82
N TYR A 64 39.85 0.29 12.82
CA TYR A 64 39.26 0.83 11.60
C TYR A 64 39.28 2.38 11.56
N ASN A 65 39.85 3.02 12.58
CA ASN A 65 39.94 4.49 12.71
C ASN A 65 38.57 5.18 12.65
N ILE A 66 37.54 4.57 13.26
CA ILE A 66 36.18 5.12 13.32
C ILE A 66 36.09 6.20 14.38
N GLU A 67 35.55 7.34 14.03
CA GLU A 67 35.34 8.47 14.94
C GLU A 67 34.19 8.21 15.92
N MET A 68 34.29 8.73 17.14
CA MET A 68 33.30 8.51 18.20
C MET A 68 31.92 9.15 17.90
N ILE A 69 31.83 10.06 16.92
CA ILE A 69 30.56 10.60 16.47
C ILE A 69 29.63 9.50 15.94
N TRP A 70 30.18 8.45 15.36
CA TRP A 70 29.40 7.32 14.84
C TRP A 70 28.79 6.46 15.96
N MET A 71 29.39 6.46 17.15
CA MET A 71 28.78 5.86 18.35
C MET A 71 27.49 6.61 18.73
N GLN A 72 27.55 7.93 18.75
CA GLN A 72 26.35 8.73 19.03
C GLN A 72 25.27 8.52 17.95
N ARG A 73 25.71 8.38 16.69
CA ARG A 73 24.76 8.08 15.60
C ARG A 73 24.09 6.71 15.75
N GLU A 74 24.82 5.68 16.18
CA GLU A 74 24.22 4.35 16.49
C GLU A 74 23.16 4.48 17.61
N ILE A 75 23.47 5.20 18.67
CA ILE A 75 22.54 5.47 19.78
C ILE A 75 21.29 6.20 19.30
N GLU A 76 21.43 7.21 18.46
CA GLU A 76 20.31 7.94 17.86
C GLU A 76 19.44 7.04 16.98
N LEU A 77 20.04 6.21 16.15
CA LEU A 77 19.32 5.27 15.28
C LEU A 77 18.57 4.21 16.11
N GLU A 78 19.15 3.68 17.17
CA GLU A 78 18.47 2.77 18.10
C GLU A 78 17.24 3.45 18.72
N LYS A 79 17.35 4.70 19.16
CA LYS A 79 16.22 5.49 19.69
C LYS A 79 15.14 5.71 18.62
N GLN A 80 15.52 6.16 17.41
CA GLN A 80 14.60 6.47 16.31
C GLN A 80 13.91 5.22 15.75
N SER A 81 14.58 4.08 15.81
CA SER A 81 14.07 2.81 15.30
C SER A 81 13.18 2.08 16.29
N SER A 82 13.23 2.43 17.57
CA SER A 82 12.42 1.78 18.61
C SER A 82 11.00 2.31 18.61
N ILE A 83 10.04 1.39 18.75
CA ILE A 83 8.62 1.69 18.89
C ILE A 83 8.01 0.87 20.02
N GLN A 84 6.93 1.36 20.59
CA GLN A 84 6.15 0.69 21.60
C GLN A 84 5.57 -0.63 21.10
N ASN A 85 5.67 -1.70 21.86
CA ASN A 85 4.83 -2.89 21.68
C ASN A 85 3.49 -2.63 22.38
N SER A 86 2.46 -2.33 21.61
CA SER A 86 1.15 -1.94 22.12
C SER A 86 0.47 -3.02 22.96
N TYR A 87 0.70 -4.31 22.64
CA TYR A 87 0.16 -5.42 23.42
C TYR A 87 0.80 -5.50 24.83
N ILE A 88 2.12 -5.42 24.88
CA ILE A 88 2.85 -5.43 26.16
C ILE A 88 2.60 -4.14 26.95
N PHE A 89 2.45 -3.01 26.27
CA PHE A 89 2.13 -1.74 26.90
C PHE A 89 0.75 -1.76 27.57
N ALA A 90 -0.26 -2.30 26.93
CA ALA A 90 -1.58 -2.46 27.54
C ALA A 90 -1.54 -3.37 28.79
N LEU A 91 -0.69 -4.42 28.77
CA LEU A 91 -0.45 -5.25 29.96
C LEU A 91 0.28 -4.46 31.06
N TYR A 92 1.31 -3.69 30.68
CA TYR A 92 2.08 -2.84 31.57
C TYR A 92 1.17 -1.83 32.31
N GLU A 93 0.34 -1.08 31.57
CA GLU A 93 -0.62 -0.12 32.17
C GLU A 93 -1.53 -0.79 33.21
N ARG A 94 -2.06 -1.97 32.85
CA ARG A 94 -2.87 -2.75 33.83
C ARG A 94 -2.11 -3.14 35.06
N LEU A 95 -0.84 -3.56 34.94
CA LEU A 95 -0.01 -3.93 36.08
C LEU A 95 0.30 -2.72 36.99
N ILE A 96 0.61 -1.57 36.40
CA ILE A 96 0.82 -0.32 37.13
C ILE A 96 -0.47 0.11 37.85
N HIS A 97 -1.61 0.10 37.16
CA HIS A 97 -2.91 0.48 37.71
C HIS A 97 -3.29 -0.36 38.94
N VAL A 98 -2.96 -1.65 38.96
CA VAL A 98 -3.21 -2.53 40.12
C VAL A 98 -2.06 -2.55 41.12
N GLY A 99 -1.14 -1.58 41.08
CA GLY A 99 -0.06 -1.38 42.04
C GLY A 99 1.03 -2.45 42.00
N LYS A 100 1.27 -3.11 40.88
CA LYS A 100 2.38 -4.06 40.72
C LYS A 100 3.68 -3.31 40.51
N THR A 101 4.77 -3.81 41.08
CA THR A 101 6.11 -3.33 40.81
C THR A 101 6.58 -3.90 39.48
N VAL A 102 6.86 -3.06 38.52
CA VAL A 102 7.38 -3.45 37.20
C VAL A 102 8.84 -3.02 37.07
N VAL A 103 9.69 -3.92 36.59
CA VAL A 103 11.09 -3.66 36.25
C VAL A 103 11.38 -4.21 34.86
N PHE A 104 12.30 -3.57 34.17
CA PHE A 104 12.78 -4.05 32.85
C PHE A 104 14.13 -4.74 32.98
N THR A 105 14.36 -5.79 32.19
CA THR A 105 15.64 -6.52 32.14
C THR A 105 16.08 -6.64 30.68
N THR A 106 17.36 -6.43 30.41
CA THR A 106 17.89 -6.51 29.06
C THR A 106 19.37 -6.92 29.05
N ASP A 107 19.75 -7.78 28.09
CA ASP A 107 21.14 -8.12 27.76
C ASP A 107 21.60 -7.21 26.62
N MET A 108 21.91 -5.93 26.91
CA MET A 108 22.23 -4.94 25.89
C MET A 108 23.48 -4.13 26.26
N TYR A 109 24.19 -3.66 25.26
CA TYR A 109 25.43 -2.88 25.40
C TYR A 109 25.20 -1.37 25.55
N LEU A 110 23.96 -0.89 25.38
CA LEU A 110 23.62 0.53 25.54
C LEU A 110 23.64 0.98 27.00
N PRO A 111 23.92 2.26 27.27
CA PRO A 111 23.83 2.84 28.60
C PRO A 111 22.40 2.75 29.18
N LYS A 112 22.32 2.57 30.49
CA LYS A 112 21.02 2.48 31.20
C LYS A 112 20.15 3.71 30.99
N ASP A 113 20.74 4.90 30.96
CA ASP A 113 20.00 6.16 30.74
C ASP A 113 19.42 6.23 29.32
N THR A 114 20.17 5.76 28.30
CA THR A 114 19.65 5.64 26.93
C THR A 114 18.45 4.72 26.88
N LEU A 115 18.51 3.55 27.51
CA LEU A 115 17.41 2.60 27.56
C LEU A 115 16.19 3.16 28.30
N LYS A 116 16.42 3.95 29.35
CA LYS A 116 15.37 4.68 30.06
C LYS A 116 14.67 5.67 29.14
N GLU A 117 15.43 6.50 28.43
CA GLU A 117 14.87 7.45 27.46
C GLU A 117 14.06 6.75 26.35
N MET A 118 14.52 5.60 25.85
CA MET A 118 13.79 4.80 24.85
C MET A 118 12.45 4.28 25.39
N LEU A 119 12.43 3.79 26.63
CA LEU A 119 11.21 3.33 27.28
C LEU A 119 10.24 4.49 27.54
N GLU A 120 10.74 5.60 28.09
CA GLU A 120 9.92 6.78 28.38
C GLU A 120 9.34 7.40 27.09
N ALA A 121 10.14 7.50 26.04
CA ALA A 121 9.67 7.95 24.71
C ALA A 121 8.60 7.02 24.11
N SER A 122 8.56 5.76 24.56
CA SER A 122 7.57 4.76 24.18
C SER A 122 6.40 4.66 25.19
N GLY A 123 6.28 5.60 26.13
CA GLY A 123 5.17 5.71 27.07
C GLY A 123 5.33 4.94 28.39
N TYR A 124 6.42 4.22 28.63
CA TYR A 124 6.66 3.51 29.89
C TYR A 124 7.27 4.47 30.93
N HIS A 125 6.47 5.03 31.84
CA HIS A 125 6.94 6.06 32.79
C HIS A 125 7.06 5.59 34.26
N ASP A 126 6.19 4.67 34.69
CA ASP A 126 6.02 4.32 36.13
C ASP A 126 6.69 2.99 36.52
N PHE A 127 7.73 2.58 35.80
CA PHE A 127 8.51 1.41 36.18
C PHE A 127 9.52 1.71 37.30
N CYS A 128 9.83 0.70 38.10
CA CYS A 128 10.68 0.87 39.27
C CYS A 128 12.17 0.98 38.92
N ASP A 129 12.66 0.15 37.97
CA ASP A 129 14.09 0.11 37.62
C ASP A 129 14.32 -0.63 36.28
N ILE A 130 15.54 -0.49 35.74
CA ILE A 130 16.04 -1.22 34.57
C ILE A 130 17.29 -1.99 34.96
N TYR A 131 17.29 -3.29 34.76
CA TYR A 131 18.42 -4.18 35.02
C TYR A 131 19.10 -4.51 33.68
N VAL A 132 20.24 -3.87 33.43
CA VAL A 132 21.02 -4.01 32.21
C VAL A 132 22.21 -4.91 32.49
N SER A 133 22.43 -5.91 31.63
CA SER A 133 23.48 -6.91 31.80
C SER A 133 24.88 -6.29 31.93
N ASN A 134 25.17 -5.27 31.08
CA ASN A 134 26.48 -4.61 31.09
C ASN A 134 26.75 -3.78 32.38
N VAL A 135 25.70 -3.27 33.04
CA VAL A 135 25.84 -2.52 34.31
C VAL A 135 26.15 -3.45 35.47
N TYR A 136 25.49 -4.61 35.51
CA TYR A 136 25.66 -5.59 36.59
C TYR A 136 26.69 -6.66 36.28
N GLN A 137 27.21 -6.72 35.06
CA GLN A 137 28.12 -7.79 34.58
C GLN A 137 27.50 -9.20 34.70
N LEU A 138 26.17 -9.26 34.60
CA LEU A 138 25.33 -10.45 34.78
C LEU A 138 24.44 -10.63 33.56
N ARG A 139 24.09 -11.89 33.22
CA ARG A 139 23.35 -12.22 32.01
C ARG A 139 22.03 -12.94 32.31
N LYS A 140 21.02 -12.70 31.45
CA LYS A 140 19.80 -13.53 31.46
C LYS A 140 20.11 -14.96 31.01
N GLY A 141 20.98 -15.10 29.99
CA GLY A 141 21.29 -16.37 29.36
C GLY A 141 21.93 -17.42 30.29
N ASP A 142 22.61 -17.06 31.38
CA ASP A 142 23.14 -17.97 32.39
C ASP A 142 22.31 -18.01 33.68
N GLY A 143 21.34 -17.12 33.82
CA GLY A 143 20.47 -17.03 34.98
C GLY A 143 21.00 -16.13 36.13
N SER A 144 22.18 -15.52 35.97
CA SER A 144 22.79 -14.68 37.00
C SER A 144 22.01 -13.39 37.25
N LEU A 145 21.46 -12.77 36.18
CA LEU A 145 20.64 -11.58 36.31
C LEU A 145 19.30 -11.87 37.02
N GLN A 146 18.70 -13.03 36.80
CA GLN A 146 17.49 -13.48 37.48
C GLN A 146 17.73 -13.69 38.99
N LYS A 147 18.86 -14.30 39.36
CA LYS A 147 19.24 -14.44 40.76
C LYS A 147 19.39 -13.08 41.44
N LYS A 148 19.99 -12.11 40.78
CA LYS A 148 20.11 -10.73 41.25
C LYS A 148 18.76 -10.08 41.55
N LEU A 149 17.76 -10.33 40.69
CA LEU A 149 16.39 -9.84 40.95
C LEU A 149 15.74 -10.50 42.14
N ILE A 150 15.91 -11.81 42.31
CA ILE A 150 15.38 -12.53 43.46
C ILE A 150 16.00 -12.00 44.78
N GLU A 151 17.31 -11.78 44.79
CA GLU A 151 18.01 -11.18 45.94
C GLU A 151 17.51 -9.76 46.26
N LYS A 152 17.20 -8.96 45.26
CA LYS A 152 16.69 -7.60 45.42
C LYS A 152 15.24 -7.56 45.92
N TYR A 153 14.43 -8.56 45.57
CA TYR A 153 13.01 -8.64 45.92
C TYR A 153 12.65 -9.96 46.65
N PRO A 154 13.27 -10.26 47.80
CA PRO A 154 13.22 -11.59 48.43
C PRO A 154 11.82 -12.01 48.89
N LEU A 155 10.93 -11.04 49.16
CA LEU A 155 9.55 -11.29 49.60
C LEU A 155 8.51 -11.16 48.52
N LYS A 156 8.93 -11.02 47.24
CA LYS A 156 8.02 -10.85 46.10
C LYS A 156 7.97 -12.12 45.27
N LYS A 157 6.76 -12.47 44.81
CA LYS A 157 6.62 -13.43 43.73
C LYS A 157 6.93 -12.71 42.40
N ILE A 158 7.99 -13.13 41.74
CA ILE A 158 8.45 -12.51 40.51
C ILE A 158 7.94 -13.33 39.29
N ILE A 159 7.39 -12.65 38.32
CA ILE A 159 6.98 -13.23 37.05
C ILE A 159 7.78 -12.52 35.95
N HIS A 160 8.54 -13.28 35.17
CA HIS A 160 9.28 -12.77 34.02
C HIS A 160 8.46 -12.98 32.73
N ILE A 161 8.41 -11.95 31.89
CA ILE A 161 7.74 -12.01 30.56
C ILE A 161 8.79 -11.66 29.52
N GLY A 162 9.02 -12.54 28.57
CA GLY A 162 10.01 -12.31 27.53
C GLY A 162 9.85 -13.20 26.30
N ASP A 163 10.53 -12.81 25.22
CA ASP A 163 10.44 -13.45 23.91
C ASP A 163 11.47 -14.57 23.73
N ASN A 164 12.60 -14.51 24.39
CA ASN A 164 13.64 -15.53 24.29
C ASN A 164 13.34 -16.71 25.24
N LYS A 165 12.80 -17.81 24.66
CA LYS A 165 12.40 -18.97 25.43
C LYS A 165 13.52 -19.51 26.33
N ALA A 166 14.77 -19.58 25.85
CA ALA A 166 15.89 -20.11 26.63
C ALA A 166 16.31 -19.17 27.78
N ALA A 167 16.46 -17.87 27.49
CA ALA A 167 16.96 -16.90 28.47
C ALA A 167 15.85 -16.35 29.38
N ASP A 168 14.65 -16.07 28.83
CA ASP A 168 13.59 -15.41 29.59
C ASP A 168 12.67 -16.42 30.30
N VAL A 169 12.45 -17.62 29.71
CA VAL A 169 11.57 -18.62 30.33
C VAL A 169 12.37 -19.66 31.07
N ASP A 170 13.15 -20.49 30.37
CA ASP A 170 13.81 -21.66 30.96
C ASP A 170 14.78 -21.27 32.11
N LYS A 171 15.55 -20.17 31.94
CA LYS A 171 16.48 -19.69 32.97
C LYS A 171 15.77 -19.02 34.16
N SER A 172 14.66 -18.31 33.90
CA SER A 172 13.86 -17.71 34.97
C SER A 172 13.23 -18.78 35.85
N GLU A 173 12.62 -19.82 35.26
CA GLU A 173 12.04 -20.94 36.00
C GLU A 173 13.09 -21.72 36.80
N LYS A 174 14.26 -22.02 36.19
CA LYS A 174 15.38 -22.66 36.88
C LYS A 174 15.95 -21.83 38.02
N SER A 175 15.78 -20.51 37.98
CA SER A 175 16.19 -19.59 39.04
C SER A 175 15.13 -19.42 40.13
N GLY A 176 13.94 -20.02 40.01
CA GLY A 176 12.85 -19.94 40.99
C GLY A 176 11.83 -18.81 40.72
N MET A 177 11.86 -18.18 39.56
CA MET A 177 10.85 -17.22 39.11
C MET A 177 9.73 -17.94 38.33
N ALA A 178 8.53 -17.39 38.33
CA ALA A 178 7.55 -17.77 37.30
C ALA A 178 7.90 -17.07 35.98
N ALA A 179 7.58 -17.70 34.86
CA ALA A 179 7.86 -17.12 33.57
C ALA A 179 6.67 -17.28 32.64
N LEU A 180 6.49 -16.30 31.74
CA LEU A 180 5.52 -16.32 30.65
C LEU A 180 6.25 -16.06 29.34
N TRP A 181 6.12 -16.99 28.43
CA TRP A 181 6.67 -16.82 27.08
C TRP A 181 5.77 -15.89 26.26
N TYR A 182 6.37 -14.83 25.74
CA TYR A 182 5.77 -13.95 24.74
C TYR A 182 6.48 -14.16 23.40
N PRO A 183 5.83 -14.79 22.41
CA PRO A 183 6.51 -15.14 21.18
C PRO A 183 7.00 -13.90 20.41
N ASP A 184 8.22 -13.99 19.90
CA ASP A 184 8.79 -12.97 19.01
C ASP A 184 7.94 -12.86 17.73
N CYS A 185 7.58 -11.66 17.35
CA CYS A 185 6.81 -11.38 16.14
C CYS A 185 7.52 -11.83 14.84
N ARG A 186 8.84 -12.04 14.87
CA ARG A 186 9.67 -12.49 13.74
C ARG A 186 9.65 -14.00 13.51
N LEU A 187 9.04 -14.80 14.36
CA LEU A 187 9.04 -16.27 14.26
C LEU A 187 8.19 -16.84 13.13
N GLN A 188 7.41 -16.04 12.45
CA GLN A 188 6.57 -16.47 11.34
C GLN A 188 7.42 -16.75 10.08
N LYS A 189 6.96 -17.68 9.23
CA LYS A 189 7.66 -18.04 7.99
C LYS A 189 8.03 -16.79 7.19
N ARG A 190 9.32 -16.67 6.87
CA ARG A 190 9.82 -15.61 6.01
C ARG A 190 9.14 -15.70 4.65
N GLU A 191 8.45 -14.66 4.27
CA GLU A 191 8.08 -14.46 2.88
C GLU A 191 9.36 -14.16 2.08
N VAL A 192 9.39 -14.62 0.84
CA VAL A 192 10.55 -14.42 -0.06
C VAL A 192 10.52 -12.98 -0.55
N PHE A 193 11.08 -12.07 0.23
CA PHE A 193 11.29 -10.68 -0.15
C PHE A 193 12.77 -10.36 -0.29
N LEU A 194 13.05 -9.18 -0.86
CA LEU A 194 14.42 -8.68 -1.02
C LEU A 194 15.19 -8.76 0.30
N ASN A 195 16.36 -9.39 0.25
CA ASN A 195 17.25 -9.49 1.41
C ASN A 195 18.15 -8.24 1.49
N ASN A 196 17.52 -7.11 1.71
CA ASN A 196 18.16 -5.79 1.85
C ASN A 196 17.41 -4.96 2.90
N LEU A 197 17.88 -3.74 3.15
CA LEU A 197 17.29 -2.84 4.16
C LEU A 197 15.80 -2.53 3.89
N SER A 198 15.40 -2.31 2.64
CA SER A 198 13.98 -2.09 2.30
C SER A 198 13.12 -3.30 2.65
N GLY A 199 13.60 -4.51 2.37
CA GLY A 199 12.95 -5.75 2.78
C GLY A 199 12.88 -5.92 4.30
N SER A 200 13.93 -5.51 5.02
CA SER A 200 13.96 -5.50 6.49
C SER A 200 12.88 -4.56 7.06
N ILE A 201 12.82 -3.33 6.57
CA ILE A 201 11.80 -2.34 7.00
C ILE A 201 10.40 -2.86 6.70
N TYR A 202 10.15 -3.38 5.51
CA TYR A 202 8.86 -3.98 5.15
C TYR A 202 8.47 -5.10 6.11
N ARG A 203 9.37 -6.08 6.36
CA ARG A 203 9.08 -7.20 7.26
C ARG A 203 8.86 -6.73 8.71
N ALA A 204 9.60 -5.71 9.15
CA ALA A 204 9.36 -5.11 10.47
C ALA A 204 7.95 -4.51 10.58
N ILE A 205 7.51 -3.74 9.58
CA ILE A 205 6.15 -3.16 9.55
C ILE A 205 5.11 -4.28 9.61
N VAL A 206 5.24 -5.30 8.77
CA VAL A 206 4.32 -6.44 8.71
C VAL A 206 4.32 -7.21 10.04
N ASN A 207 5.48 -7.60 10.54
CA ASN A 207 5.60 -8.39 11.76
C ASN A 207 5.09 -7.61 12.98
N ASN A 208 5.47 -6.34 13.11
CA ASN A 208 5.06 -5.51 14.25
C ASN A 208 3.54 -5.26 14.28
N THR A 209 2.85 -5.33 13.16
CA THR A 209 1.40 -5.11 13.07
C THR A 209 0.61 -6.41 13.12
N LEU A 210 1.02 -7.41 12.34
CA LEU A 210 0.22 -8.64 12.16
C LEU A 210 0.57 -9.75 13.14
N ASN A 211 1.83 -9.78 13.62
CA ASN A 211 2.34 -10.89 14.43
C ASN A 211 2.61 -10.48 15.90
N THR A 212 2.39 -9.23 16.24
CA THR A 212 2.55 -8.72 17.60
C THR A 212 1.29 -8.99 18.41
N GLY A 213 1.46 -9.53 19.62
CA GLY A 213 0.34 -9.92 20.47
C GLY A 213 -0.09 -11.38 20.26
N LEU A 214 -1.27 -11.70 20.78
CA LEU A 214 -1.86 -13.04 20.74
C LEU A 214 -3.17 -13.06 19.93
N TRP A 215 -3.33 -12.12 19.01
CA TRP A 215 -4.50 -12.06 18.13
C TRP A 215 -4.23 -12.75 16.81
N GLU A 216 -5.28 -13.34 16.27
CA GLU A 216 -5.30 -13.82 14.90
C GLU A 216 -6.06 -12.81 14.04
N HIS A 217 -5.42 -12.39 12.96
CA HIS A 217 -6.04 -11.55 11.95
C HIS A 217 -6.63 -12.41 10.84
N GLY A 218 -7.83 -12.06 10.35
CA GLY A 218 -8.44 -12.72 9.21
C GLY A 218 -7.60 -12.62 7.94
N LEU A 219 -7.83 -13.55 7.00
CA LEU A 219 -7.06 -13.62 5.75
C LEU A 219 -7.11 -12.31 4.95
N HIS A 220 -8.29 -11.71 4.82
CA HIS A 220 -8.50 -10.46 4.08
C HIS A 220 -7.74 -9.29 4.71
N TYR A 221 -7.82 -9.15 6.05
CA TYR A 221 -7.03 -8.13 6.76
C TYR A 221 -5.54 -8.31 6.54
N THR A 222 -5.04 -9.55 6.64
CA THR A 222 -3.63 -9.87 6.46
C THR A 222 -3.15 -9.53 5.04
N HIS A 223 -3.90 -9.90 4.00
CA HIS A 223 -3.57 -9.56 2.62
C HIS A 223 -3.69 -8.06 2.35
N GLY A 224 -4.75 -7.44 2.81
CA GLY A 224 -4.96 -6.00 2.68
C GLY A 224 -3.80 -5.22 3.30
N PHE A 225 -3.36 -5.59 4.51
CA PHE A 225 -2.24 -4.93 5.16
C PHE A 225 -0.90 -5.17 4.43
N ARG A 226 -0.58 -6.43 4.12
CA ARG A 226 0.72 -6.82 3.53
C ARG A 226 0.97 -6.21 2.15
N VAL A 227 -0.06 -6.13 1.32
CA VAL A 227 0.05 -5.67 -0.07
C VAL A 227 -0.68 -4.34 -0.26
N GLY A 228 -1.97 -4.31 0.01
CA GLY A 228 -2.82 -3.16 -0.24
C GLY A 228 -2.39 -1.91 0.53
N GLY A 229 -2.15 -2.03 1.83
CA GLY A 229 -1.79 -0.90 2.69
C GLY A 229 -0.48 -0.23 2.28
N ILE A 230 0.56 -1.02 2.04
CA ILE A 230 1.89 -0.49 1.65
C ILE A 230 1.84 0.11 0.24
N LEU A 231 1.17 -0.58 -0.69
CA LEU A 231 0.99 -0.07 -2.05
C LEU A 231 0.20 1.25 -2.04
N THR A 232 -0.88 1.32 -1.26
CA THR A 232 -1.71 2.53 -1.13
C THR A 232 -0.93 3.68 -0.52
N ALA A 233 -0.18 3.44 0.58
CA ALA A 233 0.62 4.48 1.22
C ALA A 233 1.67 5.07 0.26
N GLY A 234 2.41 4.20 -0.44
CA GLY A 234 3.38 4.65 -1.43
C GLY A 234 2.74 5.34 -2.64
N TYR A 235 1.57 4.88 -3.08
CA TYR A 235 0.86 5.55 -4.16
C TYR A 235 0.33 6.92 -3.73
N CYS A 236 -0.15 7.09 -2.50
CA CYS A 236 -0.55 8.40 -1.98
C CYS A 236 0.63 9.39 -1.91
N GLU A 237 1.82 8.93 -1.51
CA GLU A 237 3.04 9.75 -1.57
C GLU A 237 3.34 10.19 -3.01
N HIS A 238 3.32 9.22 -3.95
CA HIS A 238 3.53 9.50 -5.37
C HIS A 238 2.48 10.49 -5.93
N ILE A 239 1.20 10.35 -5.58
CA ILE A 239 0.14 11.29 -5.98
C ILE A 239 0.48 12.70 -5.47
N ASN A 240 0.91 12.83 -4.21
CA ASN A 240 1.30 14.10 -3.62
C ASN A 240 2.49 14.73 -4.35
N GLU A 241 3.52 13.94 -4.69
CA GLU A 241 4.68 14.41 -5.47
C GLU A 241 4.27 14.86 -6.88
N VAL A 242 3.47 14.07 -7.59
CA VAL A 242 2.98 14.41 -8.94
C VAL A 242 2.12 15.66 -8.91
N ALA A 243 1.23 15.80 -7.91
CA ALA A 243 0.39 16.99 -7.75
C ALA A 243 1.26 18.26 -7.56
N GLN A 244 2.33 18.19 -6.78
CA GLN A 244 3.27 19.29 -6.60
C GLN A 244 4.04 19.60 -7.89
N GLN A 245 4.58 18.59 -8.57
CA GLN A 245 5.32 18.74 -9.83
C GLN A 245 4.45 19.36 -10.93
N LYS A 246 3.18 18.96 -11.00
CA LYS A 246 2.19 19.46 -11.97
C LYS A 246 1.51 20.76 -11.52
N ARG A 247 1.77 21.22 -10.31
CA ARG A 247 1.10 22.37 -9.69
C ARG A 247 -0.42 22.22 -9.74
N ALA A 248 -0.90 20.98 -9.45
CA ALA A 248 -2.32 20.69 -9.49
C ALA A 248 -3.08 21.50 -8.42
N GLU A 249 -4.13 22.17 -8.85
CA GLU A 249 -5.04 22.93 -7.98
C GLU A 249 -6.19 22.05 -7.49
N LYS A 250 -6.50 20.99 -8.25
CA LYS A 250 -7.54 20.01 -7.94
C LYS A 250 -7.06 18.59 -8.28
N ILE A 251 -7.39 17.62 -7.42
CA ILE A 251 -7.18 16.19 -7.66
C ILE A 251 -8.53 15.49 -7.80
N LEU A 252 -8.72 14.71 -8.86
CA LEU A 252 -9.92 13.94 -9.12
C LEU A 252 -9.61 12.44 -9.01
N PHE A 253 -10.17 11.76 -8.01
CA PHE A 253 -10.02 10.34 -7.76
C PHE A 253 -11.13 9.55 -8.46
N CYS A 254 -10.78 8.71 -9.44
CA CYS A 254 -11.75 7.96 -10.23
C CYS A 254 -12.48 6.88 -9.42
N ALA A 255 -13.81 6.84 -9.53
CA ALA A 255 -14.60 5.71 -9.03
C ALA A 255 -14.26 4.47 -9.89
N ARG A 256 -14.28 3.30 -9.37
CA ARG A 256 -14.56 2.74 -8.04
C ARG A 256 -13.26 2.49 -7.28
N ASP A 257 -12.18 2.34 -8.05
CA ASP A 257 -10.90 1.80 -7.59
C ASP A 257 -10.10 2.80 -6.74
N CYS A 258 -10.39 4.10 -6.82
CA CYS A 258 -9.71 5.09 -6.00
C CYS A 258 -10.43 5.44 -4.68
N TYR A 259 -11.47 4.70 -4.28
CA TYR A 259 -12.21 4.98 -3.04
C TYR A 259 -11.34 4.90 -1.78
N ILE A 260 -10.63 3.80 -1.62
CA ILE A 260 -9.71 3.60 -0.49
C ILE A 260 -8.51 4.53 -0.61
N ILE A 261 -7.98 4.72 -1.84
CA ILE A 261 -6.83 5.59 -2.09
C ILE A 261 -7.12 7.02 -1.65
N GLN A 262 -8.29 7.57 -1.99
CA GLN A 262 -8.68 8.92 -1.55
C GLN A 262 -8.79 9.02 -0.03
N LYS A 263 -9.37 8.04 0.65
CA LYS A 263 -9.47 8.03 2.12
C LYS A 263 -8.10 8.06 2.78
N VAL A 264 -7.16 7.24 2.30
CA VAL A 264 -5.78 7.22 2.80
C VAL A 264 -5.07 8.53 2.46
N TYR A 265 -5.22 9.02 1.23
CA TYR A 265 -4.66 10.33 0.83
C TYR A 265 -5.13 11.44 1.77
N ASN A 266 -6.42 11.54 2.05
CA ASN A 266 -6.99 12.55 2.95
C ASN A 266 -6.57 12.41 4.42
N ALA A 267 -6.13 11.22 4.84
CA ALA A 267 -5.60 11.03 6.19
C ALA A 267 -4.19 11.62 6.36
N PHE A 268 -3.37 11.61 5.30
CA PHE A 268 -1.96 12.03 5.35
C PHE A 268 -1.69 13.36 4.64
N TYR A 269 -2.45 13.69 3.58
CA TYR A 269 -2.22 14.83 2.71
C TYR A 269 -3.49 15.67 2.58
N ARG A 270 -3.42 16.95 2.95
CA ARG A 270 -4.60 17.87 2.90
C ARG A 270 -4.29 19.19 2.19
N LYS A 271 -3.20 19.24 1.41
CA LYS A 271 -2.72 20.50 0.82
C LYS A 271 -3.43 20.87 -0.48
N VAL A 272 -3.89 19.89 -1.24
CA VAL A 272 -4.56 20.10 -2.52
C VAL A 272 -6.02 19.68 -2.38
N ASP A 273 -6.93 20.52 -2.84
CA ASP A 273 -8.35 20.22 -2.88
C ASP A 273 -8.63 19.01 -3.77
N ASN A 274 -9.48 18.08 -3.32
CA ASN A 274 -9.71 16.85 -4.05
C ASN A 274 -11.14 16.36 -3.95
N SER A 275 -11.56 15.60 -4.94
CA SER A 275 -12.87 14.98 -5.00
C SER A 275 -12.78 13.54 -5.50
N TYR A 276 -13.61 12.67 -4.92
CA TYR A 276 -13.93 11.38 -5.51
C TYR A 276 -14.96 11.61 -6.59
N ILE A 277 -14.70 11.15 -7.81
CA ILE A 277 -15.56 11.40 -8.96
C ILE A 277 -16.26 10.15 -9.43
N GLU A 278 -17.56 10.27 -9.68
CA GLU A 278 -18.34 9.22 -10.31
C GLU A 278 -18.03 9.18 -11.80
N ILE A 279 -17.35 8.12 -12.21
CA ILE A 279 -16.90 7.93 -13.59
C ILE A 279 -16.80 6.43 -13.91
N SER A 280 -17.09 6.08 -15.14
CA SER A 280 -16.71 4.79 -15.73
C SER A 280 -16.28 5.00 -17.18
N ARG A 281 -15.54 4.02 -17.73
CA ARG A 281 -15.19 4.07 -19.16
C ARG A 281 -16.41 4.14 -20.05
N TYR A 282 -17.45 3.36 -19.72
CA TYR A 282 -18.71 3.36 -20.46
C TYR A 282 -19.36 4.73 -20.47
N ALA A 283 -19.60 5.28 -19.27
CA ALA A 283 -20.26 6.59 -19.14
C ALA A 283 -19.48 7.70 -19.84
N VAL A 284 -18.16 7.84 -19.56
CA VAL A 284 -17.39 8.99 -20.09
C VAL A 284 -17.17 8.93 -21.60
N MET A 285 -17.04 7.73 -22.20
CA MET A 285 -16.91 7.60 -23.65
C MET A 285 -18.22 7.93 -24.38
N ASN A 286 -19.35 7.54 -23.80
CA ASN A 286 -20.67 7.87 -24.36
C ASN A 286 -21.03 9.37 -24.28
N LEU A 287 -20.27 10.18 -23.50
CA LEU A 287 -20.43 11.64 -23.55
C LEU A 287 -19.86 12.26 -24.84
N SER A 288 -19.02 11.56 -25.58
CA SER A 288 -18.36 12.05 -26.79
C SER A 288 -18.28 10.94 -27.85
N PRO A 289 -19.44 10.42 -28.32
CA PRO A 289 -19.48 9.27 -29.23
C PRO A 289 -18.79 9.54 -30.57
N GLU A 290 -18.76 10.79 -31.07
CA GLU A 290 -18.04 11.19 -32.28
C GLU A 290 -16.53 10.92 -32.17
N ARG A 291 -15.98 10.93 -30.97
CA ARG A 291 -14.56 10.67 -30.69
C ARG A 291 -14.30 9.21 -30.41
N TYR A 292 -15.22 8.53 -29.75
CA TYR A 292 -15.00 7.22 -29.14
C TYR A 292 -15.84 6.09 -29.78
N ALA A 293 -16.47 6.30 -30.97
CA ALA A 293 -17.32 5.31 -31.60
C ALA A 293 -16.64 3.94 -31.74
N ASN A 294 -15.39 3.92 -32.26
CA ASN A 294 -14.63 2.68 -32.41
C ASN A 294 -14.28 2.03 -31.07
N ASP A 295 -13.90 2.82 -30.06
CA ASP A 295 -13.66 2.30 -28.70
C ASP A 295 -14.93 1.74 -28.08
N ILE A 296 -16.07 2.37 -28.31
CA ILE A 296 -17.39 1.89 -27.86
C ILE A 296 -17.71 0.54 -28.51
N LEU A 297 -17.56 0.43 -29.81
CA LEU A 297 -17.74 -0.80 -30.57
C LEU A 297 -16.86 -1.93 -30.00
N ASP A 298 -15.55 -1.70 -29.93
CA ASP A 298 -14.59 -2.73 -29.56
C ASP A 298 -14.74 -3.18 -28.10
N ARG A 299 -14.99 -2.23 -27.19
CA ARG A 299 -14.95 -2.50 -25.75
C ARG A 299 -16.28 -2.91 -25.15
N PHE A 300 -17.39 -2.39 -25.70
CA PHE A 300 -18.70 -2.57 -25.08
C PHE A 300 -19.67 -3.39 -25.92
N ILE A 301 -19.51 -3.41 -27.23
CA ILE A 301 -20.40 -4.16 -28.13
C ILE A 301 -19.71 -5.44 -28.61
N PHE A 302 -18.57 -5.36 -29.29
CA PHE A 302 -17.88 -6.53 -29.84
C PHE A 302 -17.29 -7.47 -28.80
N ARG A 303 -17.11 -7.03 -27.55
CA ARG A 303 -16.78 -7.93 -26.44
C ARG A 303 -17.84 -9.01 -26.21
N TYR A 304 -19.10 -8.74 -26.54
CA TYR A 304 -20.23 -9.66 -26.39
C TYR A 304 -20.67 -10.26 -27.72
N TRP A 305 -19.92 -9.99 -28.80
CA TRP A 305 -20.15 -10.55 -30.10
C TRP A 305 -19.71 -12.01 -30.13
N ASP A 306 -20.66 -12.93 -29.99
CA ASP A 306 -20.38 -14.37 -29.94
C ASP A 306 -20.74 -15.00 -31.30
N GLU A 307 -19.75 -15.56 -31.98
CA GLU A 307 -19.89 -16.28 -33.22
C GLU A 307 -20.23 -17.77 -33.04
N ASN A 308 -20.35 -18.23 -31.76
CA ASN A 308 -20.54 -19.63 -31.40
C ASN A 308 -22.01 -19.96 -31.05
N LYS A 309 -22.27 -21.21 -30.65
CA LYS A 309 -23.57 -21.88 -30.48
C LYS A 309 -24.68 -21.15 -29.69
N ASN A 310 -24.38 -20.05 -29.01
CA ASN A 310 -25.34 -19.20 -28.32
C ASN A 310 -25.37 -17.79 -28.92
N ALA A 311 -25.19 -17.68 -30.21
CA ALA A 311 -25.17 -16.39 -30.93
C ALA A 311 -26.41 -15.56 -30.57
N LYS A 312 -26.18 -14.32 -30.12
CA LYS A 312 -27.25 -13.36 -29.87
C LYS A 312 -27.69 -12.76 -31.21
N THR A 313 -28.94 -12.35 -31.28
CA THR A 313 -29.40 -11.49 -32.39
C THR A 313 -28.85 -10.07 -32.16
N LEU A 314 -28.85 -9.25 -33.23
CA LEU A 314 -28.44 -7.85 -33.15
C LEU A 314 -29.31 -7.09 -32.13
N GLU A 315 -30.61 -7.35 -32.12
CA GLU A 315 -31.53 -6.75 -31.12
C GLU A 315 -31.14 -7.12 -29.69
N GLN A 316 -30.89 -8.41 -29.41
CA GLN A 316 -30.44 -8.88 -28.10
C GLN A 316 -29.10 -8.25 -27.69
N LEU A 317 -28.15 -8.18 -28.62
CA LEU A 317 -26.86 -7.55 -28.37
C LEU A 317 -27.01 -6.08 -27.99
N LEU A 318 -27.79 -5.31 -28.72
CA LEU A 318 -28.04 -3.89 -28.43
C LEU A 318 -28.75 -3.69 -27.09
N HIS A 319 -29.70 -4.57 -26.74
CA HIS A 319 -30.32 -4.53 -25.40
C HIS A 319 -29.32 -4.82 -24.29
N ASP A 320 -28.52 -5.87 -24.43
CA ASP A 320 -27.58 -6.31 -23.40
C ASP A 320 -26.42 -5.30 -23.20
N THR A 321 -26.13 -4.49 -24.22
CA THR A 321 -25.06 -3.49 -24.20
C THR A 321 -25.54 -2.06 -23.92
N GLY A 322 -26.86 -1.84 -23.80
CA GLY A 322 -27.44 -0.53 -23.50
C GLY A 322 -27.67 0.38 -24.70
N TYR A 323 -27.54 -0.16 -25.93
CA TYR A 323 -27.75 0.58 -27.18
C TYR A 323 -29.06 0.22 -27.88
N ASN A 324 -30.05 -0.25 -27.13
CA ASN A 324 -31.38 -0.63 -27.62
C ASN A 324 -32.11 0.49 -28.39
N PHE A 325 -31.79 1.76 -28.15
CA PHE A 325 -32.30 2.90 -28.89
C PHE A 325 -31.90 2.88 -30.38
N LEU A 326 -30.90 2.10 -30.79
CA LEU A 326 -30.51 1.89 -32.18
C LEU A 326 -31.34 0.84 -32.91
N VAL A 327 -32.10 -0.02 -32.20
CA VAL A 327 -32.89 -1.10 -32.80
C VAL A 327 -33.84 -0.61 -33.89
N PRO A 328 -34.57 0.53 -33.74
CA PRO A 328 -35.44 1.04 -34.81
C PRO A 328 -34.74 1.37 -36.10
N TYR A 329 -33.46 1.67 -36.10
CA TYR A 329 -32.68 2.07 -37.28
C TYR A 329 -32.06 0.88 -38.02
N LEU A 330 -32.09 -0.34 -37.48
CA LEU A 330 -31.52 -1.52 -38.15
C LEU A 330 -32.23 -1.82 -39.46
N GLU A 331 -33.55 -1.81 -39.46
CA GLU A 331 -34.36 -2.14 -40.63
C GLU A 331 -34.21 -1.13 -41.78
N ASP A 332 -33.95 0.14 -41.45
CA ASP A 332 -33.72 1.21 -42.45
C ASP A 332 -32.37 1.03 -43.20
N ASN A 333 -31.52 0.13 -42.73
CA ASN A 333 -30.19 -0.11 -43.26
C ASN A 333 -29.99 -1.56 -43.76
N ASP A 334 -31.06 -2.25 -44.15
CA ASP A 334 -31.04 -3.64 -44.59
C ASP A 334 -30.46 -4.65 -43.56
N LEU A 335 -30.40 -4.26 -42.28
CA LEU A 335 -29.99 -5.09 -41.16
C LEU A 335 -31.25 -5.60 -40.43
N ASP A 336 -31.60 -6.86 -40.65
CA ASP A 336 -32.68 -7.48 -39.86
C ASP A 336 -32.23 -7.63 -38.38
N ARG A 337 -33.02 -7.10 -37.44
CA ARG A 337 -32.77 -7.18 -35.99
C ARG A 337 -32.64 -8.60 -35.48
N PHE A 338 -33.20 -9.58 -36.17
CA PHE A 338 -33.10 -11.01 -35.84
C PHE A 338 -31.87 -11.70 -36.42
N ILE A 339 -31.03 -10.99 -37.21
CA ILE A 339 -29.74 -11.53 -37.66
C ILE A 339 -28.86 -11.87 -36.48
N TYR A 340 -28.29 -13.08 -36.49
CA TYR A 340 -27.33 -13.50 -35.49
C TYR A 340 -25.97 -12.84 -35.68
N CYS A 341 -25.30 -12.53 -34.58
CA CYS A 341 -23.92 -12.05 -34.55
C CYS A 341 -23.00 -13.10 -35.19
N SER A 342 -22.35 -12.74 -36.26
CA SER A 342 -21.44 -13.58 -37.06
C SER A 342 -20.32 -12.73 -37.63
N SER A 343 -19.27 -13.33 -38.19
CA SER A 343 -18.22 -12.61 -38.87
C SER A 343 -18.76 -11.79 -40.06
N ALA A 344 -19.75 -12.34 -40.77
CA ALA A 344 -20.36 -11.63 -41.93
C ALA A 344 -21.21 -10.42 -41.54
N SER A 345 -21.94 -10.51 -40.40
CA SER A 345 -22.78 -9.41 -39.91
C SER A 345 -21.97 -8.33 -39.16
N LYS A 346 -20.75 -8.65 -38.72
CA LYS A 346 -19.94 -7.74 -37.93
C LYS A 346 -19.51 -6.49 -38.67
N GLU A 347 -19.00 -6.64 -39.88
CA GLU A 347 -18.59 -5.51 -40.75
C GLU A 347 -19.78 -4.62 -41.12
N LEU A 348 -20.92 -5.22 -41.46
CA LEU A 348 -22.15 -4.49 -41.73
C LEU A 348 -22.64 -3.71 -40.50
N PHE A 349 -22.56 -4.32 -39.32
CA PHE A 349 -22.96 -3.67 -38.11
C PHE A 349 -22.00 -2.53 -37.71
N GLU A 350 -20.70 -2.69 -37.96
CA GLU A 350 -19.72 -1.62 -37.74
C GLU A 350 -20.02 -0.40 -38.62
N GLU A 351 -20.26 -0.60 -39.91
CA GLU A 351 -20.65 0.46 -40.84
C GLU A 351 -21.98 1.13 -40.40
N PHE A 352 -22.95 0.33 -40.01
CA PHE A 352 -24.22 0.82 -39.46
C PHE A 352 -23.99 1.69 -38.25
N PHE A 353 -23.24 1.23 -37.24
CA PHE A 353 -23.01 1.95 -36.01
C PHE A 353 -22.29 3.29 -36.24
N LEU A 354 -21.25 3.27 -37.07
CA LEU A 354 -20.48 4.47 -37.45
C LEU A 354 -21.30 5.47 -38.26
N SER A 355 -22.26 5.02 -39.07
CA SER A 355 -23.15 5.92 -39.81
C SER A 355 -24.20 6.58 -38.93
N HIS A 356 -24.44 6.07 -37.68
CA HIS A 356 -25.44 6.59 -36.75
C HIS A 356 -24.86 7.38 -35.59
N ILE A 357 -23.67 7.97 -35.75
CA ILE A 357 -23.03 8.79 -34.69
C ILE A 357 -23.92 9.96 -34.26
N ASP A 358 -24.68 10.56 -35.15
CA ASP A 358 -25.60 11.66 -34.79
C ASP A 358 -26.76 11.20 -33.91
N VAL A 359 -27.24 9.96 -34.08
CA VAL A 359 -28.23 9.34 -33.16
C VAL A 359 -27.61 9.10 -31.78
N LEU A 360 -26.37 8.62 -31.74
CA LEU A 360 -25.63 8.46 -30.46
C LEU A 360 -25.44 9.80 -29.75
N LYS A 361 -25.09 10.87 -30.48
CA LYS A 361 -24.94 12.22 -29.93
C LYS A 361 -26.24 12.77 -29.37
N GLU A 362 -27.35 12.62 -30.10
CA GLU A 362 -28.65 13.08 -29.63
C GLU A 362 -29.10 12.31 -28.40
N HIS A 363 -28.87 10.98 -28.36
CA HIS A 363 -29.16 10.14 -27.20
C HIS A 363 -28.36 10.56 -25.97
N SER A 364 -27.07 10.88 -26.12
CA SER A 364 -26.18 11.25 -25.02
C SER A 364 -26.28 12.72 -24.59
N LYS A 365 -27.09 13.55 -25.25
CA LYS A 365 -27.15 15.00 -25.03
C LYS A 365 -27.51 15.38 -23.57
N ALA A 366 -28.56 14.77 -23.03
CA ALA A 366 -28.98 15.03 -21.65
C ALA A 366 -27.91 14.60 -20.64
N SER A 367 -27.29 13.44 -20.86
CA SER A 367 -26.18 12.93 -20.04
C SER A 367 -24.98 13.86 -20.09
N ARG A 368 -24.66 14.37 -21.29
CA ARG A 368 -23.58 15.32 -21.50
C ARG A 368 -23.83 16.65 -20.77
N GLU A 369 -25.04 17.17 -20.79
CA GLU A 369 -25.41 18.37 -20.04
C GLU A 369 -25.31 18.15 -18.52
N ALA A 370 -25.75 17.00 -18.03
CA ALA A 370 -25.61 16.61 -16.63
C ALA A 370 -24.14 16.47 -16.21
N ALA A 371 -23.34 15.75 -16.99
CA ALA A 371 -21.90 15.58 -16.76
C ALA A 371 -21.15 16.93 -16.81
N THR A 372 -21.52 17.85 -17.72
CA THR A 372 -20.92 19.19 -17.80
C THR A 372 -21.18 19.97 -16.49
N ALA A 373 -22.40 19.92 -15.99
CA ALA A 373 -22.71 20.55 -14.69
C ALA A 373 -21.95 19.90 -13.53
N TYR A 374 -21.88 18.56 -13.50
CA TYR A 374 -21.17 17.79 -12.48
C TYR A 374 -19.68 18.12 -12.43
N PHE A 375 -18.98 17.88 -13.54
CA PHE A 375 -17.53 18.13 -13.60
C PHE A 375 -17.21 19.62 -13.52
N GLY A 376 -17.99 20.48 -14.15
CA GLY A 376 -17.84 21.94 -14.04
C GLY A 376 -17.95 22.44 -12.60
N GLY A 377 -18.89 21.92 -11.83
CA GLY A 377 -19.05 22.22 -10.40
C GLY A 377 -17.87 21.72 -9.56
N LEU A 378 -17.34 20.52 -9.84
CA LEU A 378 -16.21 19.97 -9.12
C LEU A 378 -14.89 20.69 -9.45
N ILE A 379 -14.68 21.03 -10.71
CA ILE A 379 -13.48 21.72 -11.20
C ILE A 379 -13.46 23.18 -10.74
N GLY A 380 -14.63 23.84 -10.76
CA GLY A 380 -14.74 25.24 -10.39
C GLY A 380 -13.84 26.14 -11.22
N THR A 381 -12.99 26.90 -10.56
CA THR A 381 -12.03 27.84 -11.20
C THR A 381 -10.65 27.25 -11.43
N SER A 382 -10.43 25.99 -11.09
CA SER A 382 -9.10 25.33 -11.18
C SER A 382 -8.62 25.29 -12.63
N LYS A 383 -7.35 25.61 -12.84
CA LYS A 383 -6.67 25.62 -14.14
C LYS A 383 -5.75 24.43 -14.35
N SER A 384 -5.40 23.71 -13.29
CA SER A 384 -4.56 22.51 -13.35
C SER A 384 -5.17 21.38 -12.54
N ILE A 385 -5.41 20.25 -13.19
CA ILE A 385 -6.09 19.10 -12.60
C ILE A 385 -5.21 17.86 -12.72
N LEU A 386 -5.14 17.08 -11.64
CA LEU A 386 -4.56 15.75 -11.62
C LEU A 386 -5.68 14.71 -11.50
N ILE A 387 -5.80 13.82 -12.47
CA ILE A 387 -6.72 12.67 -12.43
C ILE A 387 -5.96 11.44 -11.92
N VAL A 388 -6.51 10.79 -10.91
CA VAL A 388 -5.93 9.61 -10.27
C VAL A 388 -6.79 8.40 -10.59
N ASP A 389 -6.15 7.34 -11.11
CA ASP A 389 -6.79 6.07 -11.40
C ASP A 389 -5.84 4.91 -11.01
N VAL A 390 -6.32 3.69 -10.92
CA VAL A 390 -5.49 2.50 -10.59
C VAL A 390 -4.72 1.99 -11.81
N GLY A 391 -5.32 1.92 -12.95
CA GLY A 391 -4.72 1.41 -14.19
C GLY A 391 -5.72 1.29 -15.32
N TRP A 392 -5.38 0.69 -16.40
CA TRP A 392 -4.09 0.21 -16.92
C TRP A 392 -3.77 0.96 -18.21
N SER A 393 -4.83 1.27 -18.96
CA SER A 393 -4.73 1.90 -20.29
C SER A 393 -4.92 3.42 -20.28
N GLY A 394 -5.19 4.02 -19.11
CA GLY A 394 -5.43 5.46 -18.96
C GLY A 394 -6.68 5.97 -19.71
N THR A 395 -7.58 5.08 -20.11
CA THR A 395 -8.71 5.43 -20.99
C THR A 395 -9.70 6.38 -20.31
N CYS A 396 -10.00 6.18 -19.00
CA CYS A 396 -10.84 7.12 -18.24
C CYS A 396 -10.22 8.51 -18.21
N ILE A 397 -8.90 8.60 -17.99
CA ILE A 397 -8.16 9.87 -17.91
C ILE A 397 -8.25 10.60 -19.26
N SER A 398 -7.94 9.91 -20.36
CA SER A 398 -7.95 10.51 -21.72
C SER A 398 -9.36 10.91 -22.16
N ALA A 399 -10.38 10.10 -21.82
CA ALA A 399 -11.75 10.41 -22.20
C ALA A 399 -12.31 11.58 -21.38
N LEU A 400 -11.96 11.65 -20.10
CA LEU A 400 -12.36 12.78 -19.24
C LEU A 400 -11.63 14.08 -19.65
N GLU A 401 -10.34 14.00 -19.99
CA GLU A 401 -9.61 15.15 -20.54
C GLU A 401 -10.28 15.71 -21.78
N TYR A 402 -10.56 14.83 -22.76
CA TYR A 402 -11.24 15.25 -24.00
C TYR A 402 -12.58 15.92 -23.67
N PHE A 403 -13.37 15.31 -22.81
CA PHE A 403 -14.66 15.86 -22.40
C PHE A 403 -14.53 17.23 -21.70
N ILE A 404 -13.55 17.38 -20.79
CA ILE A 404 -13.28 18.65 -20.11
C ILE A 404 -12.92 19.74 -21.12
N HIS A 405 -12.04 19.43 -22.05
CA HIS A 405 -11.60 20.41 -23.06
C HIS A 405 -12.71 20.82 -24.01
N ASP A 406 -13.56 19.88 -24.39
CA ASP A 406 -14.64 20.12 -25.36
C ASP A 406 -15.88 20.77 -24.73
N ALA A 407 -16.28 20.33 -23.52
CA ALA A 407 -17.54 20.72 -22.91
C ALA A 407 -17.40 21.80 -21.80
N ILE A 408 -16.22 21.98 -21.21
CA ILE A 408 -16.00 22.89 -20.08
C ILE A 408 -15.02 24.01 -20.46
N SER A 409 -13.75 23.70 -20.69
CA SER A 409 -12.75 24.68 -21.12
C SER A 409 -11.49 24.01 -21.69
N PRO A 410 -11.01 24.42 -22.87
CA PRO A 410 -9.75 23.92 -23.43
C PRO A 410 -8.51 24.43 -22.70
N ASP A 411 -8.64 25.45 -21.84
CA ASP A 411 -7.52 26.06 -21.12
C ASP A 411 -7.16 25.33 -19.82
N ILE A 412 -7.91 24.30 -19.44
CA ILE A 412 -7.64 23.50 -18.25
C ILE A 412 -6.51 22.52 -18.55
N HIS A 413 -5.41 22.63 -17.82
CA HIS A 413 -4.33 21.68 -17.90
C HIS A 413 -4.68 20.39 -17.15
N VAL A 414 -4.78 19.27 -17.86
CA VAL A 414 -5.09 17.96 -17.30
C VAL A 414 -3.85 17.07 -17.32
N SER A 415 -3.60 16.36 -16.25
CA SER A 415 -2.57 15.32 -16.15
C SER A 415 -3.11 14.12 -15.38
N GLY A 416 -2.45 12.97 -15.50
CA GLY A 416 -2.91 11.73 -14.88
C GLY A 416 -1.82 10.97 -14.15
N THR A 417 -2.22 10.13 -13.20
CA THR A 417 -1.35 9.14 -12.55
C THR A 417 -2.07 7.82 -12.40
N LEU A 418 -1.32 6.72 -12.52
CA LEU A 418 -1.78 5.33 -12.44
C LEU A 418 -0.85 4.53 -11.52
N ILE A 419 -1.34 3.50 -10.87
CA ILE A 419 -0.45 2.55 -10.18
C ILE A 419 0.45 1.86 -11.20
N CYS A 420 -0.16 1.26 -12.24
CA CYS A 420 0.56 0.62 -13.34
C CYS A 420 -0.10 0.99 -14.68
N SER A 421 0.68 0.98 -15.74
CA SER A 421 0.18 1.26 -17.09
C SER A 421 0.50 0.16 -18.10
N SER A 422 -0.34 0.01 -19.12
CA SER A 422 -0.12 -0.92 -20.22
C SER A 422 1.08 -0.53 -21.11
N ASN A 423 1.59 -1.49 -21.89
CA ASN A 423 2.70 -1.30 -22.83
C ASN A 423 2.23 -0.89 -24.24
N THR A 424 1.07 -0.27 -24.38
CA THR A 424 0.61 0.19 -25.69
C THR A 424 1.44 1.37 -26.17
N LYS A 425 1.58 1.53 -27.49
CA LYS A 425 2.30 2.66 -28.10
C LYS A 425 1.73 4.00 -27.64
N ASN A 426 0.41 4.09 -27.49
CA ASN A 426 -0.25 5.30 -27.00
C ASN A 426 0.18 5.64 -25.57
N MET A 427 0.18 4.66 -24.67
CA MET A 427 0.65 4.87 -23.28
C MET A 427 2.12 5.25 -23.21
N CYS A 428 2.98 4.64 -24.07
CA CYS A 428 4.37 5.07 -24.16
C CYS A 428 4.49 6.56 -24.51
N ASN A 429 3.71 7.03 -25.49
CA ASN A 429 3.73 8.44 -25.87
C ASN A 429 3.21 9.37 -24.78
N GLN A 430 2.14 8.99 -24.07
CA GLN A 430 1.59 9.78 -22.96
C GLN A 430 2.57 9.89 -21.79
N ILE A 431 3.30 8.81 -21.48
CA ILE A 431 4.30 8.81 -20.40
C ILE A 431 5.53 9.62 -20.82
N LEU A 432 6.02 9.46 -22.06
CA LEU A 432 7.14 10.26 -22.59
C LEU A 432 6.79 11.75 -22.62
N GLY A 433 5.56 12.10 -22.96
CA GLY A 433 5.03 13.46 -22.90
C GLY A 433 4.80 13.98 -21.47
N LYS A 434 5.04 13.16 -20.47
CA LYS A 434 4.77 13.46 -19.04
C LYS A 434 3.30 13.82 -18.76
N TYR A 435 2.39 13.38 -19.59
CA TYR A 435 0.96 13.56 -19.41
C TYR A 435 0.43 12.58 -18.35
N ILE A 436 0.81 11.31 -18.45
CA ILE A 436 0.52 10.29 -17.43
C ILE A 436 1.83 9.88 -16.74
N VAL A 437 1.82 9.81 -15.41
CA VAL A 437 2.96 9.40 -14.58
C VAL A 437 2.62 8.12 -13.83
N PRO A 438 3.10 6.93 -14.25
CA PRO A 438 2.84 5.69 -13.53
C PRO A 438 3.68 5.60 -12.24
N TYR A 439 3.11 4.97 -11.20
CA TYR A 439 3.77 4.78 -9.91
C TYR A 439 4.71 3.57 -9.90
N VAL A 440 4.15 2.36 -9.97
CA VAL A 440 4.93 1.11 -9.82
C VAL A 440 5.59 0.71 -11.11
N CYS A 441 4.83 0.64 -12.19
CA CYS A 441 5.32 0.17 -13.48
C CYS A 441 4.59 0.79 -14.66
N GLY A 442 5.31 0.83 -15.78
CA GLY A 442 4.82 1.30 -17.07
C GLY A 442 5.94 1.28 -18.10
N PRO A 443 5.66 1.61 -19.36
CA PRO A 443 6.69 1.82 -20.36
C PRO A 443 7.76 2.79 -19.84
N CYS A 444 9.02 2.40 -19.95
CA CYS A 444 10.18 3.17 -19.48
C CYS A 444 10.31 3.30 -17.94
N ARG A 445 9.50 2.57 -17.18
CA ARG A 445 9.61 2.55 -15.72
C ARG A 445 9.36 1.13 -15.19
N ASN A 446 10.38 0.51 -14.58
CA ASN A 446 10.33 -0.85 -14.03
C ASN A 446 9.83 -1.87 -15.10
N ASN A 447 10.49 -1.89 -16.25
CA ASN A 447 10.05 -2.65 -17.42
C ASN A 447 9.91 -4.16 -17.16
N ASP A 448 10.77 -4.77 -16.34
CA ASP A 448 10.69 -6.21 -16.07
C ASP A 448 9.39 -6.55 -15.32
N PHE A 449 9.04 -5.76 -14.31
CA PHE A 449 7.78 -5.92 -13.61
C PHE A 449 6.59 -5.56 -14.50
N ASN A 450 6.73 -4.53 -15.33
CA ASN A 450 5.70 -4.15 -16.29
C ASN A 450 5.44 -5.26 -17.32
N ASN A 451 6.50 -5.90 -17.83
CA ASN A 451 6.38 -7.03 -18.76
C ASN A 451 5.79 -8.29 -18.08
N PHE A 452 6.01 -8.46 -16.78
CA PHE A 452 5.36 -9.51 -15.99
C PHE A 452 3.85 -9.25 -15.84
N MET A 453 3.48 -8.03 -15.46
CA MET A 453 2.07 -7.61 -15.25
C MET A 453 1.30 -7.47 -16.55
N MET A 454 1.97 -7.02 -17.63
CA MET A 454 1.41 -6.71 -18.96
C MET A 454 2.20 -7.43 -20.05
N PRO A 455 2.15 -8.77 -20.09
CA PRO A 455 2.94 -9.49 -21.07
C PRO A 455 2.51 -9.14 -22.50
N SER A 456 3.47 -8.70 -23.29
CA SER A 456 3.32 -8.53 -24.74
C SER A 456 3.34 -9.91 -25.39
N GLY A 457 2.24 -10.37 -25.97
CA GLY A 457 2.15 -11.64 -26.68
C GLY A 457 0.82 -12.36 -26.47
N LYS A 458 0.66 -13.53 -27.07
CA LYS A 458 -0.57 -14.34 -27.13
C LYS A 458 -1.02 -14.94 -25.76
N LYS A 459 -0.94 -14.19 -24.66
CA LYS A 459 -1.63 -14.62 -23.44
C LYS A 459 -3.13 -14.38 -23.61
N SER A 460 -3.92 -15.33 -23.18
CA SER A 460 -5.37 -15.18 -23.21
C SER A 460 -5.79 -14.01 -22.31
N VAL A 461 -6.87 -13.34 -22.65
CA VAL A 461 -7.50 -12.29 -21.83
C VAL A 461 -7.65 -12.76 -20.38
N ARG A 462 -7.98 -14.05 -20.18
CA ARG A 462 -8.14 -14.66 -18.86
C ARG A 462 -6.83 -14.69 -18.03
N GLU A 463 -5.66 -14.88 -18.65
CA GLU A 463 -4.38 -14.86 -17.93
C GLU A 463 -3.97 -13.44 -17.53
N ILE A 464 -4.30 -12.44 -18.34
CA ILE A 464 -4.09 -11.03 -18.03
C ILE A 464 -5.01 -10.59 -16.88
N ASP A 465 -6.29 -10.94 -16.96
CA ASP A 465 -7.26 -10.64 -15.91
C ASP A 465 -6.86 -11.25 -14.56
N MET A 466 -6.27 -12.44 -14.53
CA MET A 466 -5.78 -13.06 -13.29
C MET A 466 -4.66 -12.29 -12.58
N LEU A 467 -3.91 -11.44 -13.30
CA LEU A 467 -2.86 -10.60 -12.71
C LEU A 467 -3.40 -9.23 -12.24
N HIS A 468 -4.40 -8.70 -12.92
CA HIS A 468 -4.97 -7.37 -12.64
C HIS A 468 -6.08 -7.41 -11.60
N MET A 469 -6.96 -8.41 -11.69
CA MET A 469 -8.12 -8.53 -10.79
C MET A 469 -7.79 -8.45 -9.30
N PRO A 470 -6.73 -9.11 -8.78
CA PRO A 470 -6.42 -9.01 -7.36
C PRO A 470 -6.10 -7.58 -6.91
N LEU A 471 -5.45 -6.77 -7.76
CA LEU A 471 -5.14 -5.38 -7.46
C LEU A 471 -6.41 -4.52 -7.52
N GLU A 472 -7.20 -4.62 -8.58
CA GLU A 472 -8.46 -3.89 -8.71
C GLU A 472 -9.41 -4.24 -7.56
N TYR A 473 -9.48 -5.52 -7.18
CA TYR A 473 -10.34 -6.00 -6.10
C TYR A 473 -9.98 -5.39 -4.73
N MET A 474 -8.68 -5.20 -4.45
CA MET A 474 -8.24 -4.57 -3.19
C MET A 474 -8.65 -3.11 -3.06
N PHE A 475 -8.90 -2.42 -4.17
CA PHE A 475 -9.18 -0.98 -4.17
C PHE A 475 -10.63 -0.62 -4.47
N THR A 476 -11.39 -1.59 -5.00
CA THR A 476 -12.76 -1.33 -5.48
C THR A 476 -13.71 -0.91 -4.36
N SER A 477 -14.67 -0.05 -4.68
CA SER A 477 -15.73 0.35 -3.76
C SER A 477 -16.94 -0.58 -3.82
N GLU A 478 -17.83 -0.48 -2.83
CA GLU A 478 -19.10 -1.20 -2.80
C GLU A 478 -20.12 -0.70 -3.86
N THR A 479 -19.84 0.43 -4.50
CA THR A 479 -20.77 1.05 -5.46
C THR A 479 -20.75 0.34 -6.80
N ALA A 480 -21.91 0.17 -7.42
CA ALA A 480 -22.02 -0.37 -8.77
C ALA A 480 -21.40 0.60 -9.81
N SER A 481 -20.99 0.05 -10.96
CA SER A 481 -20.44 0.85 -12.05
C SER A 481 -21.43 1.91 -12.54
N LEU A 482 -20.92 3.09 -12.79
CA LEU A 482 -21.69 4.16 -13.40
C LEU A 482 -22.04 3.81 -14.84
N VAL A 483 -23.29 4.00 -15.21
CA VAL A 483 -23.77 3.84 -16.60
C VAL A 483 -23.98 5.21 -17.24
N ASP A 484 -24.62 6.14 -16.50
CA ASP A 484 -25.00 7.42 -17.06
C ASP A 484 -25.14 8.52 -16.02
N TYR A 485 -25.21 9.77 -16.48
CA TYR A 485 -25.48 10.98 -15.69
C TYR A 485 -26.85 11.52 -16.05
N PHE A 486 -27.60 12.01 -15.08
CA PHE A 486 -28.87 12.70 -15.37
C PHE A 486 -29.09 13.84 -14.37
N LYS A 487 -29.99 14.77 -14.71
CA LYS A 487 -30.47 15.78 -13.79
C LYS A 487 -31.84 15.36 -13.30
N ASP A 488 -32.03 15.40 -11.99
CA ASP A 488 -33.33 15.18 -11.38
C ASP A 488 -34.29 16.40 -11.58
N ASN A 489 -35.49 16.33 -10.99
CA ASN A 489 -36.50 17.41 -11.09
C ASN A 489 -36.02 18.73 -10.45
N ASP A 490 -35.08 18.69 -9.51
CA ASP A 490 -34.49 19.85 -8.84
C ASP A 490 -33.19 20.32 -9.54
N ALA A 491 -32.90 19.82 -10.74
CA ALA A 491 -31.69 20.06 -11.53
C ALA A 491 -30.39 19.63 -10.82
N THR A 492 -30.48 18.78 -9.81
CA THR A 492 -29.35 18.15 -9.16
C THR A 492 -28.86 16.98 -10.03
N VAL A 493 -27.56 16.83 -10.16
CA VAL A 493 -26.98 15.71 -10.93
C VAL A 493 -27.03 14.44 -10.11
N ASP A 494 -27.57 13.38 -10.68
CA ASP A 494 -27.63 12.04 -10.11
C ASP A 494 -27.10 10.99 -11.12
N PHE A 495 -27.01 9.72 -10.72
CA PHE A 495 -26.23 8.71 -11.39
C PHE A 495 -27.01 7.42 -11.65
N VAL A 496 -27.05 6.99 -12.90
CA VAL A 496 -27.54 5.65 -13.27
C VAL A 496 -26.44 4.63 -13.06
N ARG A 497 -26.72 3.55 -12.34
CA ARG A 497 -25.75 2.51 -12.02
C ARG A 497 -26.16 1.15 -12.57
N ASP A 498 -25.15 0.35 -12.95
CA ASP A 498 -25.35 -1.00 -13.43
C ASP A 498 -25.83 -1.92 -12.28
N VAL A 499 -27.08 -2.37 -12.37
CA VAL A 499 -27.68 -3.28 -11.41
C VAL A 499 -27.09 -4.71 -11.44
N ASN A 500 -26.38 -5.06 -12.52
CA ASN A 500 -25.80 -6.38 -12.74
C ASN A 500 -24.33 -6.47 -12.30
N THR A 501 -23.76 -5.36 -11.78
CA THR A 501 -22.38 -5.40 -11.22
C THR A 501 -22.33 -6.48 -10.13
N PRO A 502 -21.37 -7.44 -10.17
CA PRO A 502 -21.30 -8.51 -9.19
C PRO A 502 -21.31 -8.01 -7.75
N LYS A 503 -22.24 -8.50 -6.97
CA LYS A 503 -22.50 -8.04 -5.59
C LYS A 503 -21.81 -8.93 -4.56
N ASN A 504 -20.51 -9.07 -4.61
CA ASN A 504 -19.80 -9.60 -3.45
C ASN A 504 -19.50 -8.47 -2.44
N ILE A 505 -20.59 -7.74 -2.10
CA ILE A 505 -20.55 -6.63 -1.14
C ILE A 505 -19.98 -7.07 0.22
N ASN A 506 -20.26 -8.32 0.63
CA ASN A 506 -19.76 -8.83 1.91
C ASN A 506 -18.23 -9.04 1.91
N GLU A 507 -17.65 -9.51 0.80
CA GLU A 507 -16.20 -9.66 0.65
C GLU A 507 -15.46 -8.30 0.55
N ILE A 508 -16.14 -7.27 0.03
CA ILE A 508 -15.58 -5.91 -0.03
C ILE A 508 -15.62 -5.23 1.35
N ARG A 509 -16.56 -5.61 2.22
CA ARG A 509 -16.70 -5.04 3.57
C ARG A 509 -15.71 -5.63 4.58
N GLU A 510 -15.23 -6.83 4.38
CA GLU A 510 -14.23 -7.48 5.20
C GLU A 510 -12.80 -7.06 4.81
#